data_351dc249744cdeaa22b333dc7eca296b
#
_entry.id   351dc249744cdeaa22b333dc7eca296b
#
_cell.length_a   1.000
_cell.length_b   1.000
_cell.length_c   1.000
_cell.angle_alpha   90.00
_cell.angle_beta   90.00
_cell.angle_gamma   90.00
#
_symmetry.space_group_name_H-M   'P 1'
#
loop_
_entity.id
_entity.type
_entity.pdbx_description
1 polymer ?
#
loop_
_entity_poly.entity_id
_entity_poly.type
_entity_poly.pdbx_seq_one_letter_code
_entity_poly.pdbx_strand_id
1 'polypeptide(L)'
;MSQRVQQIFRPEFRFGLGGVSLGNEFEIVTDEGAMRTLEATWNAGVRYFDVAPWYGLGLAERRFGYFLHDQPREHFLISTKVGKLLKASPRNDARSNFVYANSPNNVVFDYTADGVKRSIEDSLQRLGIDHIDVVFVHDISPDNALLPRHWTEEFAIALEGAFPTLSQMRDEGIIHAWGVGVNTPEPILRVMTESDPDVCLLASQYSLIDHANALNEVFPVARQRGVSFVIGSSLNAGFISGSTRYNYGNDNWKISPAHIAKREKLRGVAARFGVDLRTAALQFSAAPDVAAALIVGAHTEAQALANASSMKAKIPPTFWEELKREQLIEHNAPLPQNPA
;
A
#
# COMPACT_ATOMS: atom_id res chain seq x y z
N MET A 1 -3.09 18.09 1.00
CA MET A 1 -1.72 17.63 0.61
C MET A 1 -0.75 18.80 0.66
N SER A 2 0.46 18.60 1.22
CA SER A 2 1.55 19.58 1.17
C SER A 2 2.03 19.82 -0.27
N GLN A 3 2.71 20.95 -0.51
CA GLN A 3 3.25 21.26 -1.85
C GLN A 3 4.24 20.18 -2.32
N ARG A 4 5.10 19.68 -1.42
CA ARG A 4 6.05 18.59 -1.71
C ARG A 4 5.33 17.34 -2.20
N VAL A 5 4.31 16.87 -1.49
CA VAL A 5 3.54 15.67 -1.86
C VAL A 5 2.83 15.85 -3.21
N GLN A 6 2.31 17.06 -3.49
CA GLN A 6 1.68 17.36 -4.79
C GLN A 6 2.68 17.31 -5.95
N GLN A 7 3.93 17.71 -5.73
CA GLN A 7 4.99 17.63 -6.75
C GLN A 7 5.42 16.18 -7.02
N ILE A 8 5.40 15.33 -6.00
CA ILE A 8 5.75 13.90 -6.12
C ILE A 8 4.59 13.12 -6.74
N PHE A 9 3.40 13.22 -6.16
CA PHE A 9 2.21 12.50 -6.60
C PHE A 9 1.41 13.33 -7.61
N ARG A 10 2.02 13.57 -8.77
CA ARG A 10 1.35 14.15 -9.94
C ARG A 10 0.17 13.29 -10.39
N PRO A 11 -0.76 13.78 -11.19
CA PRO A 11 -1.96 13.03 -11.59
C PRO A 11 -1.69 11.62 -12.12
N GLU A 12 -0.62 11.44 -12.90
CA GLU A 12 -0.19 10.16 -13.46
C GLU A 12 0.32 9.16 -12.41
N PHE A 13 0.69 9.63 -11.21
CA PHE A 13 1.23 8.82 -10.11
C PHE A 13 0.20 8.56 -9.00
N ARG A 14 -1.04 9.00 -9.16
CA ARG A 14 -2.09 8.82 -8.13
C ARG A 14 -2.72 7.43 -8.09
N PHE A 15 -2.42 6.60 -9.08
CA PHE A 15 -2.83 5.21 -9.11
C PHE A 15 -1.63 4.32 -9.39
N GLY A 16 -1.40 3.32 -8.55
CA GLY A 16 -0.21 2.49 -8.59
C GLY A 16 -0.48 1.00 -8.45
N LEU A 17 0.53 0.21 -8.83
CA LEU A 17 0.58 -1.23 -8.64
C LEU A 17 1.32 -1.56 -7.33
N GLY A 18 0.65 -2.28 -6.41
CA GLY A 18 1.28 -2.86 -5.21
C GLY A 18 1.91 -4.21 -5.50
N GLY A 19 3.15 -4.39 -5.06
CA GLY A 19 4.00 -5.52 -5.40
C GLY A 19 3.80 -6.81 -4.60
N VAL A 20 2.94 -6.84 -3.58
CA VAL A 20 2.72 -8.01 -2.72
C VAL A 20 2.37 -9.26 -3.53
N SER A 21 1.42 -9.15 -4.45
CA SER A 21 0.96 -10.27 -5.28
C SER A 21 2.07 -10.82 -6.17
N LEU A 22 2.94 -9.95 -6.69
CA LEU A 22 4.11 -10.35 -7.48
C LEU A 22 5.30 -10.80 -6.62
N GLY A 23 5.17 -10.76 -5.29
CA GLY A 23 6.04 -11.43 -4.33
C GLY A 23 5.63 -12.88 -4.01
N ASN A 24 4.62 -13.42 -4.69
CA ASN A 24 4.11 -14.78 -4.46
C ASN A 24 3.59 -14.99 -3.02
N GLU A 25 2.85 -14.05 -2.47
CA GLU A 25 2.29 -14.21 -1.13
C GLU A 25 1.12 -15.21 -1.10
N PHE A 26 0.23 -15.13 -2.07
CA PHE A 26 -1.02 -15.90 -2.05
C PHE A 26 -1.00 -17.12 -2.97
N GLU A 27 -0.20 -17.07 -4.02
CA GLU A 27 -0.08 -18.10 -5.05
C GLU A 27 1.23 -17.95 -5.82
N ILE A 28 1.56 -18.95 -6.60
CA ILE A 28 2.73 -18.91 -7.48
C ILE A 28 2.39 -18.09 -8.72
N VAL A 29 3.07 -16.97 -8.89
CA VAL A 29 3.16 -16.23 -10.14
C VAL A 29 4.52 -16.53 -10.74
N THR A 30 4.58 -16.98 -11.99
CA THR A 30 5.87 -17.20 -12.67
C THR A 30 6.52 -15.86 -13.02
N ASP A 31 7.84 -15.85 -13.26
CA ASP A 31 8.52 -14.61 -13.65
C ASP A 31 7.97 -14.05 -14.95
N GLU A 32 7.65 -14.91 -15.91
CA GLU A 32 6.97 -14.51 -17.16
C GLU A 32 5.57 -13.91 -16.93
N GLY A 33 4.77 -14.51 -16.02
CA GLY A 33 3.46 -13.97 -15.63
C GLY A 33 3.58 -12.62 -14.94
N ALA A 34 4.61 -12.44 -14.09
CA ALA A 34 4.90 -11.17 -13.45
C ALA A 34 5.29 -10.09 -14.48
N MET A 35 6.14 -10.42 -15.45
CA MET A 35 6.50 -9.49 -16.52
C MET A 35 5.29 -9.06 -17.34
N ARG A 36 4.47 -9.98 -17.79
CA ARG A 36 3.22 -9.63 -18.50
C ARG A 36 2.30 -8.73 -17.69
N THR A 37 2.21 -8.96 -16.37
CA THR A 37 1.40 -8.10 -15.47
C THR A 37 1.99 -6.69 -15.37
N LEU A 38 3.30 -6.55 -15.27
CA LEU A 38 4.00 -5.26 -15.23
C LEU A 38 3.86 -4.52 -16.57
N GLU A 39 4.06 -5.20 -17.70
CA GLU A 39 3.85 -4.65 -19.05
C GLU A 39 2.41 -4.16 -19.26
N ALA A 40 1.41 -4.97 -18.88
CA ALA A 40 0.01 -4.59 -18.97
C ALA A 40 -0.31 -3.36 -18.09
N THR A 41 0.27 -3.30 -16.88
CA THR A 41 0.16 -2.17 -15.96
C THR A 41 0.73 -0.89 -16.59
N TRP A 42 1.93 -0.97 -17.13
CA TRP A 42 2.60 0.14 -17.81
C TRP A 42 1.81 0.63 -19.03
N ASN A 43 1.37 -0.30 -19.87
CA ASN A 43 0.60 0.00 -21.09
C ASN A 43 -0.79 0.59 -20.78
N ALA A 44 -1.36 0.28 -19.62
CA ALA A 44 -2.59 0.92 -19.12
C ALA A 44 -2.38 2.37 -18.62
N GLY A 45 -1.14 2.84 -18.58
CA GLY A 45 -0.77 4.20 -18.16
C GLY A 45 -0.45 4.33 -16.67
N VAL A 46 -0.36 3.22 -15.92
CA VAL A 46 0.04 3.26 -14.51
C VAL A 46 1.54 3.51 -14.42
N ARG A 47 1.94 4.44 -13.53
CA ARG A 47 3.32 4.90 -13.41
C ARG A 47 3.82 4.97 -11.96
N TYR A 48 3.04 4.53 -11.00
CA TYR A 48 3.46 4.37 -9.61
C TYR A 48 3.55 2.88 -9.25
N PHE A 49 4.67 2.49 -8.63
CA PHE A 49 4.98 1.13 -8.22
C PHE A 49 5.38 1.11 -6.74
N ASP A 50 4.74 0.26 -5.94
CA ASP A 50 5.05 0.10 -4.52
C ASP A 50 5.54 -1.32 -4.23
N VAL A 51 6.74 -1.43 -3.69
CA VAL A 51 7.38 -2.70 -3.35
C VAL A 51 7.86 -2.72 -1.90
N ALA A 52 8.47 -3.81 -1.49
CA ALA A 52 9.19 -3.94 -0.21
C ALA A 52 10.17 -5.11 -0.25
N PRO A 53 11.25 -5.06 0.55
CA PRO A 53 12.10 -6.23 0.79
C PRO A 53 11.31 -7.44 1.29
N TRP A 54 10.30 -7.20 2.13
CA TRP A 54 9.41 -8.23 2.67
C TRP A 54 8.65 -8.99 1.59
N TYR A 55 8.23 -8.37 0.50
CA TYR A 55 7.36 -8.99 -0.50
C TYR A 55 8.08 -10.10 -1.28
N GLY A 56 7.79 -11.34 -0.88
CA GLY A 56 8.46 -12.51 -1.38
C GLY A 56 9.95 -12.58 -1.01
N LEU A 57 10.34 -11.91 0.11
CA LEU A 57 11.71 -11.87 0.60
C LEU A 57 12.70 -11.43 -0.51
N GLY A 58 12.38 -10.31 -1.15
CA GLY A 58 13.13 -9.68 -2.23
C GLY A 58 12.71 -10.08 -3.64
N LEU A 59 11.76 -11.02 -3.80
CA LEU A 59 11.30 -11.45 -5.13
C LEU A 59 10.61 -10.31 -5.88
N ALA A 60 9.70 -9.57 -5.21
CA ALA A 60 9.00 -8.46 -5.85
C ALA A 60 9.96 -7.38 -6.34
N GLU A 61 10.90 -6.93 -5.50
CA GLU A 61 11.86 -5.90 -5.91
C GLU A 61 12.69 -6.34 -7.13
N ARG A 62 13.15 -7.60 -7.19
CA ARG A 62 13.87 -8.12 -8.38
C ARG A 62 13.02 -8.12 -9.63
N ARG A 63 11.73 -8.52 -9.55
CA ARG A 63 10.82 -8.53 -10.70
C ARG A 63 10.51 -7.12 -11.21
N PHE A 64 10.22 -6.21 -10.29
CA PHE A 64 9.98 -4.81 -10.63
C PHE A 64 11.24 -4.18 -11.20
N GLY A 65 12.41 -4.43 -10.59
CA GLY A 65 13.68 -3.92 -11.07
C GLY A 65 14.01 -4.42 -12.48
N TYR A 66 13.81 -5.69 -12.76
CA TYR A 66 14.02 -6.25 -14.10
C TYR A 66 13.15 -5.58 -15.16
N PHE A 67 11.90 -5.27 -14.84
CA PHE A 67 10.99 -4.56 -15.76
C PHE A 67 11.33 -3.07 -15.87
N LEU A 68 11.55 -2.40 -14.72
CA LEU A 68 11.72 -0.95 -14.66
C LEU A 68 13.08 -0.49 -15.18
N HIS A 69 14.09 -1.38 -15.22
CA HIS A 69 15.40 -1.09 -15.75
C HIS A 69 15.36 -0.56 -17.19
N ASP A 70 14.43 -1.07 -18.00
CA ASP A 70 14.27 -0.66 -19.41
C ASP A 70 13.34 0.56 -19.58
N GLN A 71 12.80 1.12 -18.49
CA GLN A 71 11.90 2.27 -18.55
C GLN A 71 12.65 3.57 -18.22
N PRO A 72 12.34 4.70 -18.86
CA PRO A 72 12.93 5.99 -18.48
C PRO A 72 12.60 6.32 -17.01
N ARG A 73 13.63 6.58 -16.20
CA ARG A 73 13.52 6.75 -14.75
C ARG A 73 12.54 7.86 -14.34
N GLU A 74 12.53 8.94 -15.08
CA GLU A 74 11.66 10.10 -14.86
C GLU A 74 10.18 9.85 -15.18
N HIS A 75 9.85 8.71 -15.81
CA HIS A 75 8.50 8.36 -16.19
C HIS A 75 7.77 7.53 -15.12
N PHE A 76 8.42 7.13 -14.04
CA PHE A 76 7.76 6.39 -12.99
C PHE A 76 8.15 6.87 -11.59
N LEU A 77 7.23 6.63 -10.65
CA LEU A 77 7.43 6.80 -9.22
C LEU A 77 7.55 5.42 -8.59
N ILE A 78 8.54 5.25 -7.71
CA ILE A 78 8.70 4.00 -6.97
C ILE A 78 8.81 4.25 -5.47
N SER A 79 8.06 3.46 -4.71
CA SER A 79 8.24 3.37 -3.26
C SER A 79 8.73 2.00 -2.84
N THR A 80 9.58 1.95 -1.84
CA THR A 80 9.94 0.73 -1.12
C THR A 80 9.91 0.96 0.39
N LYS A 81 10.31 -0.04 1.15
CA LYS A 81 10.15 -0.01 2.60
C LYS A 81 11.45 -0.39 3.31
N VAL A 82 11.63 0.11 4.53
CA VAL A 82 12.79 -0.13 5.40
C VAL A 82 12.35 -0.74 6.74
N GLY A 83 13.31 -1.20 7.53
CA GLY A 83 13.05 -1.82 8.84
C GLY A 83 13.01 -3.36 8.80
N LYS A 84 12.98 -3.96 7.61
CA LYS A 84 13.05 -5.40 7.40
C LYS A 84 14.19 -5.72 6.42
N LEU A 85 15.38 -5.96 6.96
CA LEU A 85 16.56 -6.36 6.19
C LEU A 85 16.45 -7.82 5.75
N LEU A 86 16.95 -8.13 4.58
CA LEU A 86 17.05 -9.50 4.08
C LEU A 86 18.47 -10.04 4.30
N LYS A 87 18.54 -11.22 4.89
CA LYS A 87 19.80 -11.93 5.13
C LYS A 87 19.72 -13.34 4.56
N ALA A 88 20.63 -13.67 3.68
CA ALA A 88 20.73 -15.04 3.15
C ALA A 88 20.95 -16.04 4.29
N SER A 89 20.19 -17.13 4.27
CA SER A 89 20.24 -18.16 5.30
C SER A 89 19.93 -19.53 4.71
N PRO A 90 20.73 -20.56 5.05
CA PRO A 90 20.42 -21.94 4.67
C PRO A 90 19.19 -22.47 5.46
N ARG A 91 18.92 -21.89 6.63
CA ARG A 91 17.68 -22.12 7.43
C ARG A 91 16.77 -20.94 7.21
N ASN A 92 15.66 -21.17 6.57
CA ASN A 92 14.75 -20.10 6.18
C ASN A 92 13.44 -20.19 6.96
N ASP A 93 13.43 -19.60 8.14
CA ASP A 93 12.24 -19.55 9.00
C ASP A 93 11.17 -18.59 8.46
N ALA A 94 11.58 -17.57 7.68
CA ALA A 94 10.67 -16.63 7.06
C ALA A 94 9.90 -17.23 5.86
N ARG A 95 10.28 -18.38 5.33
CA ARG A 95 9.53 -19.09 4.27
C ARG A 95 8.09 -19.42 4.65
N SER A 96 7.81 -19.59 5.95
CA SER A 96 6.45 -19.81 6.42
C SER A 96 5.48 -18.68 6.06
N ASN A 97 5.98 -17.46 5.86
CA ASN A 97 5.18 -16.30 5.48
C ASN A 97 5.03 -16.14 3.96
N PHE A 98 5.99 -16.67 3.19
CA PHE A 98 5.99 -16.61 1.72
C PHE A 98 6.33 -17.99 1.14
N VAL A 99 5.49 -18.97 1.42
CA VAL A 99 5.68 -20.38 1.01
C VAL A 99 5.87 -20.55 -0.50
N TYR A 100 5.34 -19.63 -1.30
CA TYR A 100 5.40 -19.67 -2.76
C TYR A 100 6.55 -18.85 -3.35
N ALA A 101 7.30 -18.09 -2.55
CA ALA A 101 8.35 -17.20 -3.07
C ALA A 101 9.67 -17.89 -3.35
N ASN A 102 9.92 -19.06 -2.76
CA ASN A 102 11.18 -19.82 -2.90
C ASN A 102 12.45 -18.96 -2.72
N SER A 103 12.45 -18.05 -1.75
CA SER A 103 13.59 -17.17 -1.46
C SER A 103 14.54 -17.81 -0.45
N PRO A 104 15.87 -17.63 -0.58
CA PRO A 104 16.84 -18.09 0.39
C PRO A 104 17.04 -17.13 1.56
N ASN A 105 16.21 -16.09 1.68
CA ASN A 105 16.41 -15.03 2.64
C ASN A 105 15.54 -15.19 3.90
N ASN A 106 16.09 -14.83 5.06
CA ASN A 106 15.37 -14.53 6.27
C ASN A 106 15.24 -13.01 6.46
N VAL A 107 14.33 -12.59 7.33
CA VAL A 107 14.14 -11.20 7.73
C VAL A 107 14.85 -10.92 9.04
N VAL A 108 15.54 -9.77 9.09
CA VAL A 108 16.07 -9.18 10.32
C VAL A 108 15.42 -7.81 10.48
N PHE A 109 14.73 -7.60 11.60
CA PHE A 109 14.15 -6.31 11.91
C PHE A 109 15.25 -5.36 12.38
N ASP A 110 15.37 -4.20 11.73
CA ASP A 110 16.34 -3.17 12.08
C ASP A 110 15.81 -1.78 11.71
N TYR A 111 15.34 -1.06 12.74
CA TYR A 111 14.81 0.31 12.62
C TYR A 111 15.83 1.37 13.02
N THR A 112 17.11 1.00 13.15
CA THR A 112 18.20 1.95 13.42
C THR A 112 18.55 2.77 12.17
N ALA A 113 19.35 3.83 12.36
CA ALA A 113 19.87 4.64 11.26
C ALA A 113 20.68 3.81 10.25
N ASP A 114 21.54 2.91 10.74
CA ASP A 114 22.36 2.05 9.88
C ASP A 114 21.51 0.99 9.16
N GLY A 115 20.49 0.44 9.84
CA GLY A 115 19.53 -0.48 9.25
C GLY A 115 18.76 0.15 8.08
N VAL A 116 18.34 1.42 8.22
CA VAL A 116 17.65 2.18 7.15
C VAL A 116 18.58 2.38 5.95
N LYS A 117 19.79 2.90 6.16
CA LYS A 117 20.77 3.13 5.07
C LYS A 117 21.05 1.84 4.33
N ARG A 118 21.34 0.76 5.07
CA ARG A 118 21.58 -0.55 4.50
C ARG A 118 20.38 -1.07 3.71
N SER A 119 19.16 -0.91 4.22
CA SER A 119 17.94 -1.36 3.55
C SER A 119 17.73 -0.65 2.22
N ILE A 120 17.99 0.67 2.16
CA ILE A 120 17.88 1.45 0.92
C ILE A 120 18.91 1.01 -0.10
N GLU A 121 20.18 0.85 0.29
CA GLU A 121 21.24 0.37 -0.61
C GLU A 121 20.94 -1.03 -1.17
N ASP A 122 20.52 -1.95 -0.33
CA ASP A 122 20.14 -3.30 -0.72
C ASP A 122 18.92 -3.31 -1.66
N SER A 123 17.97 -2.40 -1.46
CA SER A 123 16.79 -2.25 -2.35
C SER A 123 17.18 -1.66 -3.70
N LEU A 124 18.05 -0.64 -3.74
CA LEU A 124 18.58 -0.08 -4.98
C LEU A 124 19.27 -1.14 -5.84
N GLN A 125 20.06 -2.03 -5.20
CA GLN A 125 20.73 -3.14 -5.90
C GLN A 125 19.73 -4.17 -6.43
N ARG A 126 18.68 -4.52 -5.66
CA ARG A 126 17.66 -5.46 -6.12
C ARG A 126 16.78 -4.89 -7.23
N LEU A 127 16.52 -3.58 -7.18
CA LEU A 127 15.74 -2.84 -8.17
C LEU A 127 16.56 -2.47 -9.41
N GLY A 128 17.89 -2.34 -9.29
CA GLY A 128 18.77 -1.92 -10.39
C GLY A 128 18.52 -0.48 -10.85
N ILE A 129 18.13 0.40 -9.94
CA ILE A 129 17.85 1.82 -10.18
C ILE A 129 18.76 2.71 -9.34
N ASP A 130 18.85 3.99 -9.68
CA ASP A 130 19.76 4.96 -9.05
C ASP A 130 19.19 5.69 -7.83
N HIS A 131 17.86 5.77 -7.70
CA HIS A 131 17.19 6.38 -6.55
C HIS A 131 15.77 5.84 -6.32
N ILE A 132 15.27 5.99 -5.09
CA ILE A 132 13.93 5.65 -4.65
C ILE A 132 13.20 6.95 -4.33
N ASP A 133 11.96 7.11 -4.83
CA ASP A 133 11.20 8.35 -4.61
C ASP A 133 10.62 8.44 -3.20
N VAL A 134 9.99 7.37 -2.73
CA VAL A 134 9.31 7.36 -1.43
C VAL A 134 9.73 6.14 -0.60
N VAL A 135 10.03 6.35 0.67
CA VAL A 135 10.43 5.29 1.59
C VAL A 135 9.46 5.20 2.77
N PHE A 136 8.96 4.01 3.05
CA PHE A 136 8.11 3.76 4.21
C PHE A 136 8.81 2.90 5.26
N VAL A 137 8.72 3.27 6.54
CA VAL A 137 9.11 2.38 7.66
C VAL A 137 8.02 1.33 7.83
N HIS A 138 8.38 0.06 7.68
CA HIS A 138 7.45 -1.04 7.44
C HIS A 138 6.97 -1.73 8.71
N ASP A 139 5.64 -1.86 8.85
CA ASP A 139 4.95 -2.70 9.86
C ASP A 139 5.47 -2.55 11.29
N ILE A 140 5.81 -1.33 11.69
CA ILE A 140 6.12 -0.98 13.07
C ILE A 140 4.80 -0.75 13.83
N SER A 141 4.03 -1.81 14.01
CA SER A 141 2.61 -1.73 14.38
C SER A 141 2.16 -2.88 15.29
N PRO A 142 1.09 -2.69 16.08
CA PRO A 142 0.62 -3.68 17.06
C PRO A 142 0.16 -5.00 16.46
N ASP A 143 -0.24 -5.01 15.19
CA ASP A 143 -0.68 -6.23 14.49
C ASP A 143 0.49 -7.09 13.95
N ASN A 144 1.73 -6.58 13.99
CA ASN A 144 2.90 -7.32 13.55
C ASN A 144 3.45 -8.25 14.65
N ALA A 145 2.93 -9.46 14.71
CA ALA A 145 3.37 -10.47 15.69
C ALA A 145 4.81 -10.99 15.47
N LEU A 146 5.47 -10.60 14.37
CA LEU A 146 6.84 -11.03 14.07
C LEU A 146 7.90 -10.07 14.65
N LEU A 147 7.50 -8.92 15.17
CA LEU A 147 8.43 -7.98 15.80
C LEU A 147 9.18 -8.65 16.96
N PRO A 148 10.50 -8.43 17.08
CA PRO A 148 11.30 -9.04 18.15
C PRO A 148 11.00 -8.46 19.55
N ARG A 149 10.41 -7.26 19.58
CA ARG A 149 9.96 -6.54 20.79
C ARG A 149 8.55 -6.01 20.59
N HIS A 150 7.96 -5.46 21.64
CA HIS A 150 6.69 -4.75 21.51
C HIS A 150 6.83 -3.59 20.51
N TRP A 151 5.80 -3.34 19.69
CA TRP A 151 5.87 -2.35 18.62
C TRP A 151 6.25 -0.93 19.10
N THR A 152 5.90 -0.56 20.34
CA THR A 152 6.27 0.75 20.92
C THR A 152 7.75 0.86 21.22
N GLU A 153 8.43 -0.24 21.53
CA GLU A 153 9.89 -0.27 21.73
C GLU A 153 10.59 -0.15 20.36
N GLU A 154 10.12 -0.86 19.35
CA GLU A 154 10.64 -0.72 17.99
C GLU A 154 10.37 0.69 17.43
N PHE A 155 9.22 1.30 17.77
CA PHE A 155 8.92 2.67 17.41
C PHE A 155 9.88 3.67 18.09
N ALA A 156 10.25 3.45 19.34
CA ALA A 156 11.25 4.28 20.03
C ALA A 156 12.62 4.19 19.34
N ILE A 157 13.03 3.00 18.91
CA ILE A 157 14.26 2.81 18.12
C ILE A 157 14.17 3.58 16.79
N ALA A 158 13.02 3.49 16.10
CA ALA A 158 12.81 4.22 14.86
C ALA A 158 12.79 5.74 15.06
N LEU A 159 12.25 6.22 16.17
CA LEU A 159 12.21 7.65 16.52
C LEU A 159 13.62 8.24 16.71
N GLU A 160 14.54 7.47 17.26
CA GLU A 160 15.94 7.86 17.45
C GLU A 160 16.81 7.58 16.21
N GLY A 161 16.44 6.63 15.36
CA GLY A 161 17.24 6.14 14.24
C GLY A 161 16.61 6.36 12.86
N ALA A 162 15.60 5.58 12.52
CA ALA A 162 15.02 5.54 11.18
C ALA A 162 14.42 6.89 10.74
N PHE A 163 13.60 7.54 11.59
CA PHE A 163 12.88 8.75 11.20
C PHE A 163 13.82 9.93 10.96
N PRO A 164 14.78 10.26 11.87
CA PRO A 164 15.74 11.34 11.61
C PRO A 164 16.60 11.06 10.39
N THR A 165 17.00 9.80 10.17
CA THR A 165 17.81 9.42 8.99
C THR A 165 17.03 9.64 7.70
N LEU A 166 15.75 9.25 7.63
CA LEU A 166 14.92 9.47 6.46
C LEU A 166 14.62 10.95 6.22
N SER A 167 14.41 11.75 7.28
CA SER A 167 14.26 13.20 7.18
C SER A 167 15.53 13.84 6.61
N GLN A 168 16.71 13.43 7.08
CA GLN A 168 17.99 13.89 6.54
C GLN A 168 18.14 13.51 5.07
N MET A 169 17.91 12.24 4.70
CA MET A 169 18.01 11.76 3.31
C MET A 169 17.05 12.51 2.37
N ARG A 170 15.84 12.84 2.85
CA ARG A 170 14.88 13.68 2.12
C ARG A 170 15.41 15.10 1.93
N ASP A 171 15.97 15.70 2.95
CA ASP A 171 16.47 17.08 2.89
C ASP A 171 17.76 17.19 2.04
N GLU A 172 18.52 16.11 1.94
CA GLU A 172 19.67 15.95 1.03
C GLU A 172 19.26 15.59 -0.41
N GLY A 173 17.97 15.30 -0.65
CA GLY A 173 17.45 14.94 -1.98
C GLY A 173 17.77 13.51 -2.42
N ILE A 174 18.20 12.64 -1.50
CA ILE A 174 18.46 11.20 -1.75
C ILE A 174 17.15 10.45 -1.95
N ILE A 175 16.12 10.85 -1.22
CA ILE A 175 14.73 10.43 -1.40
C ILE A 175 13.85 11.67 -1.48
N HIS A 176 12.64 11.54 -2.03
CA HIS A 176 11.73 12.70 -2.16
C HIS A 176 10.76 12.84 -0.99
N ALA A 177 10.33 11.72 -0.38
CA ALA A 177 9.43 11.71 0.77
C ALA A 177 9.58 10.43 1.59
N TRP A 178 9.12 10.50 2.84
CA TRP A 178 9.07 9.34 3.72
C TRP A 178 7.85 9.34 4.63
N GLY A 179 7.57 8.20 5.25
CA GLY A 179 6.58 7.99 6.31
C GLY A 179 6.59 6.57 6.83
N VAL A 180 5.52 6.14 7.46
CA VAL A 180 5.34 4.74 7.90
C VAL A 180 4.35 4.02 7.00
N GLY A 181 4.57 2.71 6.78
CA GLY A 181 3.68 1.84 6.02
C GLY A 181 3.15 0.73 6.92
N VAL A 182 1.87 0.83 7.32
CA VAL A 182 1.27 0.01 8.37
C VAL A 182 -0.21 -0.31 8.10
N ASN A 183 -0.74 -1.31 8.80
CA ASN A 183 -2.14 -1.76 8.71
C ASN A 183 -3.02 -1.21 9.85
N THR A 184 -2.46 -0.48 10.81
CA THR A 184 -3.20 0.06 11.96
C THR A 184 -2.94 1.55 12.14
N PRO A 185 -3.87 2.31 12.73
CA PRO A 185 -3.76 3.76 12.84
C PRO A 185 -2.75 4.26 13.89
N GLU A 186 -2.46 3.47 14.92
CA GLU A 186 -1.70 3.91 16.09
C GLU A 186 -0.29 4.42 15.75
N PRO A 187 0.53 3.71 14.94
CA PRO A 187 1.85 4.22 14.58
C PRO A 187 1.79 5.47 13.71
N ILE A 188 0.74 5.60 12.87
CA ILE A 188 0.54 6.79 12.03
C ILE A 188 0.26 8.02 12.91
N LEU A 189 -0.66 7.90 13.86
CA LEU A 189 -0.98 8.98 14.78
C LEU A 189 0.25 9.42 15.60
N ARG A 190 1.07 8.44 16.04
CA ARG A 190 2.30 8.73 16.74
C ARG A 190 3.34 9.43 15.86
N VAL A 191 3.65 8.90 14.68
CA VAL A 191 4.67 9.49 13.81
C VAL A 191 4.29 10.90 13.37
N MET A 192 3.01 11.18 13.13
CA MET A 192 2.54 12.52 12.79
C MET A 192 2.70 13.55 13.92
N THR A 193 2.77 13.08 15.17
CA THR A 193 2.93 13.95 16.35
C THR A 193 4.35 14.04 16.87
N GLU A 194 5.13 12.98 16.70
CA GLU A 194 6.47 12.83 17.26
C GLU A 194 7.58 13.04 16.22
N SER A 195 7.24 13.15 14.92
CA SER A 195 8.20 13.33 13.81
C SER A 195 7.58 14.16 12.66
N ASP A 196 8.22 14.15 11.47
CA ASP A 196 7.85 14.98 10.32
C ASP A 196 7.69 14.19 9.01
N PRO A 197 6.85 13.13 8.98
CA PRO A 197 6.59 12.38 7.76
C PRO A 197 5.86 13.26 6.72
N ASP A 198 6.10 12.98 5.44
CA ASP A 198 5.39 13.64 4.33
C ASP A 198 4.14 12.87 3.92
N VAL A 199 4.27 11.55 3.82
CA VAL A 199 3.22 10.65 3.32
C VAL A 199 3.31 9.29 4.01
N CYS A 200 2.21 8.80 4.58
CA CYS A 200 2.16 7.46 5.16
C CYS A 200 1.39 6.50 4.23
N LEU A 201 1.73 5.22 4.27
CA LEU A 201 0.94 4.18 3.61
C LEU A 201 0.01 3.55 4.65
N LEU A 202 -1.28 3.73 4.44
CA LEU A 202 -2.34 3.21 5.31
C LEU A 202 -3.06 2.08 4.59
N ALA A 203 -2.78 0.85 5.01
CA ALA A 203 -3.42 -0.33 4.44
C ALA A 203 -4.60 -0.80 5.30
N SER A 204 -5.63 -1.33 4.64
CA SER A 204 -6.79 -1.98 5.28
C SER A 204 -7.72 -1.08 6.12
N GLN A 205 -7.40 0.19 6.29
CA GLN A 205 -8.13 1.10 7.18
C GLN A 205 -9.09 2.05 6.44
N TYR A 206 -8.99 2.14 5.10
CA TYR A 206 -9.90 2.95 4.30
C TYR A 206 -10.38 2.21 3.05
N SER A 207 -11.51 1.55 3.17
CA SER A 207 -12.18 0.78 2.13
C SER A 207 -13.71 0.90 2.26
N LEU A 208 -14.48 0.36 1.33
CA LEU A 208 -15.95 0.29 1.47
C LEU A 208 -16.38 -0.53 2.69
N ILE A 209 -15.56 -1.47 3.15
CA ILE A 209 -15.87 -2.30 4.32
C ILE A 209 -15.52 -1.56 5.61
N ASP A 210 -14.30 -1.05 5.72
CA ASP A 210 -13.78 -0.35 6.90
C ASP A 210 -13.24 1.01 6.51
N HIS A 211 -13.75 2.09 7.09
CA HIS A 211 -13.28 3.45 6.83
C HIS A 211 -13.58 4.44 7.97
N ALA A 212 -14.48 4.11 8.88
CA ALA A 212 -14.94 5.06 9.88
C ALA A 212 -13.81 5.59 10.77
N ASN A 213 -12.92 4.70 11.24
CA ASN A 213 -11.80 5.09 12.10
C ASN A 213 -10.81 6.00 11.35
N ALA A 214 -10.36 5.59 10.19
CA ALA A 214 -9.44 6.41 9.38
C ALA A 214 -10.05 7.78 9.05
N LEU A 215 -11.32 7.80 8.64
CA LEU A 215 -12.04 9.02 8.28
C LEU A 215 -12.17 10.01 9.43
N ASN A 216 -12.53 9.51 10.61
CA ASN A 216 -12.95 10.37 11.74
C ASN A 216 -11.81 10.66 12.73
N GLU A 217 -10.79 9.77 12.83
CA GLU A 217 -9.71 9.92 13.79
C GLU A 217 -8.35 10.23 13.13
N VAL A 218 -8.03 9.59 12.02
CA VAL A 218 -6.70 9.72 11.40
C VAL A 218 -6.62 10.90 10.44
N PHE A 219 -7.58 11.03 9.52
CA PHE A 219 -7.55 12.06 8.48
C PHE A 219 -7.64 13.50 9.01
N PRO A 220 -8.39 13.80 10.10
CA PRO A 220 -8.36 15.15 10.69
C PRO A 220 -6.97 15.55 11.20
N VAL A 221 -6.25 14.62 11.86
CA VAL A 221 -4.88 14.86 12.33
C VAL A 221 -3.93 15.06 11.15
N ALA A 222 -4.06 14.24 10.11
CA ALA A 222 -3.25 14.34 8.91
C ALA A 222 -3.42 15.70 8.20
N ARG A 223 -4.66 16.19 8.06
CA ARG A 223 -4.92 17.54 7.50
C ARG A 223 -4.23 18.64 8.33
N GLN A 224 -4.34 18.54 9.66
CA GLN A 224 -3.71 19.50 10.57
C GLN A 224 -2.18 19.47 10.47
N ARG A 225 -1.59 18.30 10.26
CA ARG A 225 -0.14 18.10 10.17
C ARG A 225 0.43 18.23 8.76
N GLY A 226 -0.42 18.35 7.73
CA GLY A 226 -0.01 18.42 6.34
C GLY A 226 0.49 17.09 5.75
N VAL A 227 0.20 15.97 6.44
CA VAL A 227 0.56 14.61 6.00
C VAL A 227 -0.49 14.06 5.06
N SER A 228 -0.06 13.29 4.07
CA SER A 228 -0.94 12.64 3.10
C SER A 228 -0.84 11.12 3.19
N PHE A 229 -1.67 10.41 2.42
CA PHE A 229 -1.69 8.95 2.43
C PHE A 229 -1.55 8.35 1.04
N VAL A 230 -0.78 7.27 0.97
CA VAL A 230 -0.97 6.22 -0.02
C VAL A 230 -1.94 5.22 0.59
N ILE A 231 -3.10 5.03 -0.03
CA ILE A 231 -4.11 4.08 0.45
C ILE A 231 -3.83 2.71 -0.14
N GLY A 232 -3.74 1.70 0.71
CA GLY A 232 -3.54 0.30 0.33
C GLY A 232 -4.68 -0.62 0.76
N SER A 233 -4.71 -1.82 0.21
CA SER A 233 -5.67 -2.89 0.57
C SER A 233 -7.15 -2.51 0.41
N SER A 234 -7.48 -1.62 -0.52
CA SER A 234 -8.84 -1.14 -0.80
C SER A 234 -9.83 -2.25 -1.17
N LEU A 235 -9.33 -3.39 -1.66
CA LEU A 235 -10.13 -4.58 -1.96
C LEU A 235 -10.16 -5.60 -0.82
N ASN A 236 -9.57 -5.28 0.35
CA ASN A 236 -9.52 -6.13 1.54
C ASN A 236 -9.06 -7.57 1.21
N ALA A 237 -7.87 -7.73 0.63
CA ALA A 237 -7.31 -9.00 0.14
C ALA A 237 -8.22 -9.73 -0.88
N GLY A 238 -8.94 -8.97 -1.68
CA GLY A 238 -9.89 -9.47 -2.68
C GLY A 238 -11.28 -9.82 -2.12
N PHE A 239 -11.53 -9.60 -0.83
CA PHE A 239 -12.82 -9.89 -0.19
C PHE A 239 -14.00 -9.22 -0.89
N ILE A 240 -13.87 -7.94 -1.23
CA ILE A 240 -14.91 -7.19 -1.92
C ILE A 240 -15.27 -7.81 -3.28
N SER A 241 -14.29 -8.41 -3.95
CA SER A 241 -14.44 -9.11 -5.24
C SER A 241 -14.83 -10.58 -5.11
N GLY A 242 -15.00 -11.11 -3.88
CA GLY A 242 -15.48 -12.47 -3.64
C GLY A 242 -14.46 -13.45 -3.08
N SER A 243 -13.23 -13.01 -2.78
CA SER A 243 -12.25 -13.84 -2.05
C SER A 243 -12.80 -14.25 -0.67
N THR A 244 -12.32 -15.38 -0.17
CA THR A 244 -12.55 -15.84 1.20
C THR A 244 -11.53 -15.27 2.20
N ARG A 245 -10.64 -14.39 1.76
CA ARG A 245 -9.64 -13.70 2.59
C ARG A 245 -10.11 -12.28 2.92
N TYR A 246 -9.69 -11.77 4.07
CA TYR A 246 -9.97 -10.43 4.51
C TYR A 246 -8.77 -9.83 5.26
N ASN A 247 -8.13 -8.81 4.69
CA ASN A 247 -6.99 -8.09 5.25
C ASN A 247 -5.82 -9.00 5.71
N TYR A 248 -4.80 -8.41 6.30
CA TYR A 248 -3.64 -9.07 6.89
C TYR A 248 -3.78 -9.07 8.42
N GLY A 249 -4.73 -9.82 8.97
CA GLY A 249 -4.98 -9.87 10.42
C GLY A 249 -4.52 -11.17 11.07
N ASN A 250 -4.36 -11.13 12.40
CA ASN A 250 -3.97 -12.29 13.23
C ASN A 250 -5.03 -13.39 13.32
N ASP A 251 -6.20 -13.23 12.71
CA ASP A 251 -7.34 -14.14 12.84
C ASP A 251 -7.36 -15.28 11.82
N ASN A 252 -6.22 -15.68 11.27
CA ASN A 252 -6.14 -16.74 10.27
C ASN A 252 -7.16 -16.58 9.13
N TRP A 253 -7.32 -15.34 8.64
CA TRP A 253 -8.27 -14.99 7.59
C TRP A 253 -9.75 -15.19 7.96
N LYS A 254 -10.08 -15.26 9.22
CA LYS A 254 -11.47 -15.34 9.68
C LYS A 254 -12.18 -14.02 9.40
N ILE A 255 -13.26 -14.11 8.66
CA ILE A 255 -14.07 -12.96 8.29
C ILE A 255 -15.27 -12.87 9.21
N SER A 256 -15.50 -11.72 9.83
CA SER A 256 -16.64 -11.54 10.72
C SER A 256 -17.98 -11.66 9.98
N PRO A 257 -19.03 -12.22 10.61
CA PRO A 257 -20.38 -12.22 10.03
C PRO A 257 -20.87 -10.81 9.63
N ALA A 258 -20.47 -9.79 10.38
CA ALA A 258 -20.82 -8.40 10.08
C ALA A 258 -20.20 -7.91 8.76
N HIS A 259 -18.93 -8.24 8.51
CA HIS A 259 -18.26 -7.90 7.25
C HIS A 259 -18.89 -8.64 6.05
N ILE A 260 -19.24 -9.93 6.23
CA ILE A 260 -19.93 -10.71 5.20
C ILE A 260 -21.29 -10.08 4.90
N ALA A 261 -22.08 -9.74 5.91
CA ALA A 261 -23.38 -9.10 5.74
C ALA A 261 -23.27 -7.72 5.07
N LYS A 262 -22.27 -6.91 5.44
CA LYS A 262 -22.01 -5.61 4.81
C LYS A 262 -21.65 -5.77 3.33
N ARG A 263 -20.77 -6.72 3.00
CA ARG A 263 -20.41 -7.02 1.61
C ARG A 263 -21.63 -7.40 0.77
N GLU A 264 -22.51 -8.28 1.28
CA GLU A 264 -23.71 -8.70 0.54
C GLU A 264 -24.69 -7.54 0.32
N LYS A 265 -24.84 -6.63 1.30
CA LYS A 265 -25.62 -5.41 1.10
C LYS A 265 -25.01 -4.51 0.02
N LEU A 266 -23.68 -4.28 0.08
CA LEU A 266 -22.97 -3.52 -0.94
C LEU A 266 -23.16 -4.12 -2.34
N ARG A 267 -23.08 -5.45 -2.47
CA ARG A 267 -23.36 -6.16 -3.72
C ARG A 267 -24.78 -5.95 -4.21
N GLY A 268 -25.74 -6.01 -3.30
CA GLY A 268 -27.15 -5.76 -3.63
C GLY A 268 -27.39 -4.35 -4.18
N VAL A 269 -26.78 -3.34 -3.55
CA VAL A 269 -26.86 -1.97 -4.06
C VAL A 269 -26.15 -1.85 -5.41
N ALA A 270 -24.93 -2.38 -5.53
CA ALA A 270 -24.16 -2.33 -6.78
C ALA A 270 -24.93 -2.96 -7.95
N ALA A 271 -25.58 -4.10 -7.72
CA ALA A 271 -26.42 -4.78 -8.73
C ALA A 271 -27.62 -3.93 -9.17
N ARG A 272 -28.30 -3.25 -8.24
CA ARG A 272 -29.45 -2.36 -8.57
C ARG A 272 -29.07 -1.18 -9.46
N PHE A 273 -27.83 -0.69 -9.31
CA PHE A 273 -27.33 0.45 -10.09
C PHE A 273 -26.48 0.06 -11.30
N GLY A 274 -26.26 -1.24 -11.53
CA GLY A 274 -25.38 -1.72 -12.61
C GLY A 274 -23.90 -1.34 -12.41
N VAL A 275 -23.47 -1.17 -11.16
CA VAL A 275 -22.10 -0.75 -10.80
C VAL A 275 -21.26 -1.98 -10.45
N ASP A 276 -20.06 -2.06 -11.02
CA ASP A 276 -19.07 -3.03 -10.56
C ASP A 276 -18.55 -2.65 -9.17
N LEU A 277 -18.77 -3.52 -8.18
CA LEU A 277 -18.43 -3.22 -6.78
C LEU A 277 -16.93 -3.04 -6.56
N ARG A 278 -16.08 -3.74 -7.32
CA ARG A 278 -14.62 -3.54 -7.28
C ARG A 278 -14.26 -2.13 -7.75
N THR A 279 -14.85 -1.68 -8.85
CA THR A 279 -14.69 -0.31 -9.36
C THR A 279 -15.09 0.73 -8.31
N ALA A 280 -16.24 0.54 -7.66
CA ALA A 280 -16.68 1.42 -6.59
C ALA A 280 -15.70 1.42 -5.41
N ALA A 281 -15.17 0.26 -5.01
CA ALA A 281 -14.22 0.17 -3.90
C ALA A 281 -12.93 0.94 -4.19
N LEU A 282 -12.39 0.83 -5.41
CA LEU A 282 -11.17 1.55 -5.79
C LEU A 282 -11.39 3.06 -5.81
N GLN A 283 -12.46 3.52 -6.45
CA GLN A 283 -12.76 4.95 -6.52
C GLN A 283 -13.07 5.55 -5.15
N PHE A 284 -13.81 4.84 -4.30
CA PHE A 284 -14.07 5.27 -2.92
C PHE A 284 -12.77 5.46 -2.13
N SER A 285 -11.84 4.51 -2.24
CA SER A 285 -10.57 4.57 -1.50
C SER A 285 -9.65 5.69 -1.98
N ALA A 286 -9.78 6.12 -3.23
CA ALA A 286 -9.02 7.22 -3.81
C ALA A 286 -9.66 8.61 -3.55
N ALA A 287 -10.89 8.67 -3.03
CA ALA A 287 -11.66 9.92 -2.93
C ALA A 287 -11.22 10.92 -1.84
N PRO A 288 -10.63 10.52 -0.68
CA PRO A 288 -10.24 11.48 0.34
C PRO A 288 -9.22 12.51 -0.17
N ASP A 289 -9.37 13.76 0.26
CA ASP A 289 -8.46 14.86 -0.04
C ASP A 289 -7.04 14.67 0.50
N VAL A 290 -6.88 13.82 1.51
CA VAL A 290 -5.59 13.42 2.08
C VAL A 290 -4.96 12.24 1.32
N ALA A 291 -5.70 11.56 0.44
CA ALA A 291 -5.17 10.48 -0.38
C ALA A 291 -4.31 11.05 -1.52
N ALA A 292 -3.00 10.90 -1.41
CA ALA A 292 -2.06 11.26 -2.46
C ALA A 292 -2.10 10.25 -3.62
N ALA A 293 -2.22 8.96 -3.28
CA ALA A 293 -2.34 7.87 -4.24
C ALA A 293 -3.11 6.67 -3.67
N LEU A 294 -3.56 5.81 -4.58
CA LEU A 294 -4.10 4.49 -4.31
C LEU A 294 -3.19 3.44 -4.91
N ILE A 295 -2.79 2.41 -4.16
CA ILE A 295 -2.07 1.24 -4.67
C ILE A 295 -2.94 -0.01 -4.60
N VAL A 296 -2.94 -0.79 -5.68
CA VAL A 296 -3.76 -1.99 -5.82
C VAL A 296 -2.91 -3.14 -6.36
N GLY A 297 -2.97 -4.30 -5.71
CA GLY A 297 -2.29 -5.49 -6.16
C GLY A 297 -2.94 -6.11 -7.41
N ALA A 298 -2.12 -6.70 -8.26
CA ALA A 298 -2.55 -7.57 -9.36
C ALA A 298 -1.50 -8.68 -9.55
N HIS A 299 -1.95 -9.89 -9.85
CA HIS A 299 -1.07 -11.02 -10.17
C HIS A 299 -1.29 -11.54 -11.60
N THR A 300 -2.22 -10.93 -12.36
CA THR A 300 -2.45 -11.21 -13.76
C THR A 300 -2.63 -9.93 -14.57
N GLU A 301 -2.33 -10.00 -15.88
CA GLU A 301 -2.64 -8.97 -16.88
C GLU A 301 -4.08 -8.47 -16.78
N ALA A 302 -5.03 -9.41 -16.77
CA ALA A 302 -6.46 -9.08 -16.72
C ALA A 302 -6.83 -8.28 -15.48
N GLN A 303 -6.25 -8.59 -14.32
CA GLN A 303 -6.47 -7.82 -13.10
C GLN A 303 -5.85 -6.42 -13.19
N ALA A 304 -4.65 -6.30 -13.73
CA ALA A 304 -3.97 -5.02 -13.90
C ALA A 304 -4.79 -4.07 -14.79
N LEU A 305 -5.21 -4.56 -15.96
CA LEU A 305 -6.05 -3.81 -16.91
C LEU A 305 -7.41 -3.44 -16.31
N ALA A 306 -8.05 -4.38 -15.62
CA ALA A 306 -9.33 -4.15 -14.97
C ALA A 306 -9.24 -3.11 -13.83
N ASN A 307 -8.17 -3.13 -13.02
CA ASN A 307 -7.92 -2.13 -11.98
C ASN A 307 -7.72 -0.73 -12.59
N ALA A 308 -6.89 -0.61 -13.62
CA ALA A 308 -6.68 0.67 -14.32
C ALA A 308 -7.97 1.21 -14.96
N SER A 309 -8.76 0.35 -15.59
CA SER A 309 -10.05 0.71 -16.19
C SER A 309 -11.07 1.19 -15.16
N SER A 310 -11.05 0.60 -13.95
CA SER A 310 -11.92 1.00 -12.84
C SER A 310 -11.76 2.47 -12.47
N MET A 311 -10.54 3.02 -12.55
CA MET A 311 -10.30 4.43 -12.21
C MET A 311 -10.85 5.42 -13.25
N LYS A 312 -11.19 4.95 -14.45
CA LYS A 312 -11.74 5.74 -15.56
C LYS A 312 -13.27 5.57 -15.71
N ALA A 313 -13.86 4.63 -15.00
CA ALA A 313 -15.28 4.32 -15.11
C ALA A 313 -16.14 5.39 -14.44
N LYS A 314 -17.30 5.70 -15.04
CA LYS A 314 -18.27 6.62 -14.46
C LYS A 314 -19.23 5.85 -13.54
N ILE A 315 -19.38 6.30 -12.31
CA ILE A 315 -20.34 5.75 -11.34
C ILE A 315 -21.42 6.79 -11.13
N PRO A 316 -22.72 6.43 -11.23
CA PRO A 316 -23.82 7.37 -11.01
C PRO A 316 -23.75 7.97 -9.59
N PRO A 317 -23.89 9.30 -9.42
CA PRO A 317 -23.92 9.92 -8.07
C PRO A 317 -24.96 9.31 -7.15
N THR A 318 -26.12 8.93 -7.69
CA THR A 318 -27.20 8.28 -6.96
C THR A 318 -26.82 6.95 -6.33
N PHE A 319 -25.83 6.25 -6.87
CA PHE A 319 -25.26 5.06 -6.22
C PHE A 319 -24.62 5.38 -4.87
N TRP A 320 -23.83 6.45 -4.80
CA TRP A 320 -23.17 6.87 -3.57
C TRP A 320 -24.16 7.40 -2.53
N GLU A 321 -25.18 8.13 -2.99
CA GLU A 321 -26.29 8.60 -2.15
C GLU A 321 -27.03 7.41 -1.51
N GLU A 322 -27.27 6.36 -2.29
CA GLU A 322 -27.90 5.14 -1.80
C GLU A 322 -27.04 4.42 -0.76
N LEU A 323 -25.71 4.35 -0.96
CA LEU A 323 -24.81 3.77 0.04
C LEU A 323 -24.85 4.54 1.37
N LYS A 324 -24.94 5.89 1.32
CA LYS A 324 -25.11 6.73 2.51
C LYS A 324 -26.48 6.52 3.16
N ARG A 325 -27.54 6.46 2.37
CA ARG A 325 -28.92 6.24 2.84
C ARG A 325 -29.06 4.90 3.57
N GLU A 326 -28.43 3.85 3.05
CA GLU A 326 -28.40 2.50 3.66
C GLU A 326 -27.34 2.37 4.76
N GLN A 327 -26.62 3.44 5.11
CA GLN A 327 -25.57 3.47 6.13
C GLN A 327 -24.45 2.44 5.86
N LEU A 328 -24.17 2.18 4.59
CA LEU A 328 -23.09 1.30 4.16
C LEU A 328 -21.75 2.04 4.09
N ILE A 329 -21.79 3.36 3.94
CA ILE A 329 -20.65 4.26 4.10
C ILE A 329 -21.03 5.42 5.04
N GLU A 330 -20.01 5.98 5.71
CA GLU A 330 -20.17 7.12 6.59
C GLU A 330 -20.78 8.33 5.85
N HIS A 331 -21.65 9.08 6.52
CA HIS A 331 -22.35 10.21 5.90
C HIS A 331 -21.40 11.33 5.46
N ASN A 332 -20.31 11.53 6.22
CA ASN A 332 -19.25 12.48 5.92
C ASN A 332 -18.15 11.92 5.01
N ALA A 333 -18.26 10.67 4.54
CA ALA A 333 -17.27 10.11 3.64
C ALA A 333 -17.21 10.92 2.33
N PRO A 334 -16.00 11.36 1.90
CA PRO A 334 -15.82 12.00 0.61
C PRO A 334 -16.16 11.03 -0.51
N LEU A 335 -16.80 11.57 -1.55
CA LEU A 335 -17.26 10.79 -2.68
C LEU A 335 -16.34 11.03 -3.90
N PRO A 336 -16.14 10.01 -4.74
CA PRO A 336 -15.40 10.18 -5.98
C PRO A 336 -16.06 11.22 -6.88
N GLN A 337 -15.23 12.05 -7.50
CA GLN A 337 -15.67 12.89 -8.62
C GLN A 337 -15.56 12.06 -9.90
N ASN A 338 -16.62 12.05 -10.71
CA ASN A 338 -16.54 11.38 -11.99
C ASN A 338 -15.40 11.97 -12.85
N PRO A 339 -14.63 11.13 -13.55
CA PRO A 339 -13.64 11.62 -14.50
C PRO A 339 -14.30 12.54 -15.53
N ALA A 340 -13.61 13.61 -15.86
CA ALA A 340 -14.05 14.60 -16.86
C ALA A 340 -14.21 13.98 -18.25
#